data_69f5e54d8c4fc8e72f1f335e6c9aa221
#
_entry.id   69f5e54d8c4fc8e72f1f335e6c9aa221
#
_cell.length_a   1.000
_cell.length_b   1.000
_cell.length_c   1.000
_cell.angle_alpha   90.00
_cell.angle_beta   90.00
_cell.angle_gamma   90.00
#
_symmetry.space_group_name_H-M   'P 1'
#
loop_
_entity.id
_entity.type
_entity.pdbx_description
1 polymer ?
#
loop_
_entity_poly.entity_id
_entity_poly.type
_entity_poly.pdbx_seq_one_letter_code
_entity_poly.pdbx_strand_id
1 'polypeptide(L)'
;MEHLNNFDLFTIMSVTYFIAGIIKGIIGIGLPTTGMAILCFFVNPITALGLNLIPMTISNLWQFYRADNRLQIIKEYKFFVISIIGFLLISSFFAAKIGNQLVSAIFGSMVLLFVITNSLSIKFEKIKVNDVKLQFVFGGLSGLIGGITSLWALPITIYLFIKDVSPKHFVDVSGFFILMGCFPVFLGYYSTDVLSNEMFKYGLMGALFSLIGFYIGEKIRGGIKKDLFKKLLLIFFTFIAIKMIFDAFFK
;
A
#
# COMPACT_ATOMS: atom_id res chain seq x y z
N MET A 1 7.14 -0.29 -20.33
CA MET A 1 6.00 0.29 -21.11
C MET A 1 6.17 0.09 -22.62
N GLU A 2 7.30 -0.40 -23.10
CA GLU A 2 7.66 -0.45 -24.54
C GLU A 2 6.73 -1.31 -25.42
N HIS A 3 5.88 -2.17 -24.86
CA HIS A 3 4.98 -3.05 -25.64
C HIS A 3 3.48 -2.77 -25.43
N LEU A 4 3.14 -1.78 -24.57
CA LEU A 4 1.74 -1.44 -24.29
C LEU A 4 1.39 -0.16 -25.03
N ASN A 5 0.32 -0.17 -25.81
CA ASN A 5 -0.22 1.05 -26.38
C ASN A 5 -1.01 1.83 -25.29
N ASN A 6 -1.30 3.11 -25.59
CA ASN A 6 -1.98 4.00 -24.64
C ASN A 6 -3.36 3.48 -24.21
N PHE A 7 -4.07 2.75 -25.08
CA PHE A 7 -5.38 2.19 -24.78
C PHE A 7 -5.27 1.01 -23.81
N ASP A 8 -4.27 0.13 -23.98
CA ASP A 8 -4.02 -1.00 -23.09
C ASP A 8 -3.66 -0.52 -21.69
N LEU A 9 -2.76 0.46 -21.59
CA LEU A 9 -2.36 1.01 -20.29
C LEU A 9 -3.53 1.70 -19.57
N PHE A 10 -4.37 2.44 -20.32
CA PHE A 10 -5.60 3.03 -19.79
C PHE A 10 -6.53 1.96 -19.20
N THR A 11 -6.76 0.88 -19.93
CA THR A 11 -7.63 -0.22 -19.51
C THR A 11 -7.06 -0.93 -18.29
N ILE A 12 -5.77 -1.24 -18.30
CA ILE A 12 -5.07 -1.88 -17.17
C ILE A 12 -5.19 -1.02 -15.91
N MET A 13 -4.92 0.28 -16.01
CA MET A 13 -5.02 1.20 -14.88
C MET A 13 -6.44 1.28 -14.33
N SER A 14 -7.43 1.40 -15.21
CA SER A 14 -8.84 1.50 -14.82
C SER A 14 -9.30 0.25 -14.06
N VAL A 15 -9.06 -0.94 -14.62
CA VAL A 15 -9.45 -2.21 -14.00
C VAL A 15 -8.68 -2.47 -12.71
N THR A 16 -7.37 -2.26 -12.73
CA THR A 16 -6.50 -2.47 -11.56
C THR A 16 -6.97 -1.64 -10.37
N TYR A 17 -7.17 -0.34 -10.59
CA TYR A 17 -7.50 0.54 -9.47
C TYR A 17 -8.98 0.49 -9.08
N PHE A 18 -9.86 0.09 -9.97
CA PHE A 18 -11.24 -0.26 -9.61
C PHE A 18 -11.26 -1.44 -8.63
N ILE A 19 -10.56 -2.53 -8.94
CA ILE A 19 -10.45 -3.71 -8.07
C ILE A 19 -9.73 -3.35 -6.76
N ALA A 20 -8.59 -2.67 -6.84
CA ALA A 20 -7.83 -2.25 -5.66
C ALA A 20 -8.64 -1.30 -4.76
N GLY A 21 -9.45 -0.44 -5.36
CA GLY A 21 -10.39 0.43 -4.66
C GLY A 21 -11.45 -0.36 -3.90
N ILE A 22 -12.08 -1.36 -4.54
CA ILE A 22 -13.07 -2.23 -3.87
C ILE A 22 -12.43 -2.93 -2.67
N ILE A 23 -11.26 -3.53 -2.83
CA ILE A 23 -10.53 -4.21 -1.75
C ILE A 23 -10.26 -3.24 -0.61
N LYS A 24 -9.71 -2.06 -0.91
CA LYS A 24 -9.48 -1.01 0.08
C LYS A 24 -10.79 -0.56 0.74
N GLY A 25 -11.87 -0.41 -0.01
CA GLY A 25 -13.20 -0.06 0.50
C GLY A 25 -13.71 -1.07 1.53
N ILE A 26 -13.48 -2.36 1.31
CA ILE A 26 -13.91 -3.43 2.21
C ILE A 26 -13.03 -3.50 3.47
N ILE A 27 -11.70 -3.42 3.33
CA ILE A 27 -10.74 -3.66 4.42
C ILE A 27 -10.32 -2.35 5.12
N GLY A 28 -10.28 -1.24 4.38
CA GLY A 28 -9.76 0.06 4.83
C GLY A 28 -8.30 0.33 4.46
N ILE A 29 -7.56 -0.67 4.00
CA ILE A 29 -6.15 -0.60 3.59
C ILE A 29 -5.91 -1.56 2.41
N GLY A 30 -4.76 -1.47 1.74
CA GLY A 30 -4.32 -2.47 0.74
C GLY A 30 -4.41 -2.03 -0.71
N LEU A 31 -4.86 -0.81 -1.02
CA LEU A 31 -4.88 -0.31 -2.41
C LEU A 31 -3.47 -0.35 -3.04
N PRO A 32 -2.40 0.17 -2.41
CA PRO A 32 -1.07 0.13 -3.02
C PRO A 32 -0.58 -1.30 -3.20
N THR A 33 -0.82 -2.18 -2.25
CA THR A 33 -0.43 -3.59 -2.34
C THR A 33 -1.13 -4.30 -3.50
N THR A 34 -2.44 -4.12 -3.62
CA THR A 34 -3.24 -4.73 -4.71
C THR A 34 -2.89 -4.13 -6.06
N GLY A 35 -2.70 -2.80 -6.11
CA GLY A 35 -2.26 -2.10 -7.32
C GLY A 35 -0.94 -2.65 -7.84
N MET A 36 0.10 -2.71 -6.99
CA MET A 36 1.39 -3.33 -7.30
C MET A 36 1.22 -4.77 -7.77
N ALA A 37 0.46 -5.55 -7.03
CA ALA A 37 0.23 -6.95 -7.31
C ALA A 37 -0.32 -7.19 -8.72
N ILE A 38 -1.31 -6.41 -9.15
CA ILE A 38 -1.91 -6.55 -10.49
C ILE A 38 -1.01 -5.92 -11.55
N LEU A 39 -0.47 -4.71 -11.32
CA LEU A 39 0.37 -4.04 -12.30
C LEU A 39 1.62 -4.83 -12.68
N CYS A 40 2.25 -5.54 -11.74
CA CYS A 40 3.42 -6.37 -12.01
C CYS A 40 3.16 -7.58 -12.94
N PHE A 41 1.93 -7.83 -13.36
CA PHE A 41 1.66 -8.74 -14.48
C PHE A 41 1.88 -8.11 -15.85
N PHE A 42 1.79 -6.78 -15.94
CA PHE A 42 1.76 -6.03 -17.20
C PHE A 42 2.97 -5.14 -17.41
N VAL A 43 3.55 -4.63 -16.31
CA VAL A 43 4.71 -3.74 -16.32
C VAL A 43 5.76 -4.20 -15.31
N ASN A 44 6.99 -3.73 -15.48
CA ASN A 44 8.04 -4.03 -14.50
C ASN A 44 7.75 -3.37 -13.14
N PRO A 45 8.30 -3.90 -12.03
CA PRO A 45 8.02 -3.43 -10.69
C PRO A 45 8.31 -1.95 -10.45
N ILE A 46 9.39 -1.41 -11.01
CA ILE A 46 9.73 0.01 -10.84
C ILE A 46 8.70 0.91 -11.53
N THR A 47 8.26 0.56 -12.74
CA THR A 47 7.17 1.25 -13.42
C THR A 47 5.85 1.17 -12.61
N ALA A 48 5.55 0.00 -12.05
CA ALA A 48 4.38 -0.18 -11.21
C ALA A 48 4.40 0.72 -9.97
N LEU A 49 5.57 0.95 -9.35
CA LEU A 49 5.73 1.90 -8.24
C LEU A 49 5.30 3.32 -8.62
N GLY A 50 5.78 3.82 -9.78
CA GLY A 50 5.42 5.15 -10.27
C GLY A 50 3.92 5.30 -10.56
N LEU A 51 3.33 4.33 -11.27
CA LEU A 51 1.90 4.30 -11.59
C LEU A 51 1.01 4.21 -10.35
N ASN A 52 1.50 3.59 -9.25
CA ASN A 52 0.75 3.39 -8.03
C ASN A 52 0.63 4.64 -7.16
N LEU A 53 1.56 5.59 -7.28
CA LEU A 53 1.66 6.72 -6.35
C LEU A 53 0.44 7.64 -6.36
N ILE A 54 -0.06 8.04 -7.53
CA ILE A 54 -1.17 9.00 -7.63
C ILE A 54 -2.49 8.41 -7.13
N PRO A 55 -2.91 7.19 -7.56
CA PRO A 55 -4.11 6.54 -7.02
C PRO A 55 -4.02 6.33 -5.50
N MET A 56 -2.85 5.94 -5.00
CA MET A 56 -2.60 5.78 -3.57
C MET A 56 -2.78 7.11 -2.83
N THR A 57 -2.19 8.19 -3.33
CA THR A 57 -2.26 9.52 -2.71
C THR A 57 -3.70 10.01 -2.63
N ILE A 58 -4.41 10.03 -3.76
CA ILE A 58 -5.77 10.56 -3.84
C ILE A 58 -6.76 9.73 -3.00
N SER A 59 -6.65 8.40 -3.03
CA SER A 59 -7.54 7.55 -2.24
C SER A 59 -7.31 7.67 -0.73
N ASN A 60 -6.06 7.90 -0.28
CA ASN A 60 -5.77 8.09 1.14
C ASN A 60 -6.08 9.52 1.60
N LEU A 61 -5.93 10.50 0.71
CA LEU A 61 -6.41 11.87 0.95
C LEU A 61 -7.92 11.88 1.22
N TRP A 62 -8.70 11.22 0.35
CA TRP A 62 -10.15 11.07 0.52
C TRP A 62 -10.51 10.34 1.81
N GLN A 63 -9.81 9.24 2.12
CA GLN A 63 -10.01 8.46 3.34
C GLN A 63 -9.77 9.30 4.58
N PHE A 64 -8.64 10.01 4.65
CA PHE A 64 -8.30 10.86 5.80
C PHE A 64 -9.17 12.12 5.89
N TYR A 65 -9.59 12.69 4.75
CA TYR A 65 -10.55 13.79 4.73
C TYR A 65 -11.88 13.43 5.42
N ARG A 66 -12.31 12.17 5.30
CA ARG A 66 -13.54 11.65 5.94
C ARG A 66 -13.33 11.11 7.35
N ALA A 67 -12.08 11.10 7.84
CA ALA A 67 -11.76 10.62 9.17
C ALA A 67 -12.35 11.52 10.26
N ASP A 68 -12.81 10.89 11.34
CA ASP A 68 -13.21 11.59 12.55
C ASP A 68 -11.95 11.99 13.36
N ASN A 69 -12.06 13.10 14.11
CA ASN A 69 -11.02 13.55 15.05
C ASN A 69 -9.61 13.67 14.46
N ARG A 70 -9.48 14.13 13.20
CA ARG A 70 -8.21 14.27 12.47
C ARG A 70 -7.10 14.93 13.27
N LEU A 71 -7.39 16.00 14.01
CA LEU A 71 -6.40 16.71 14.85
C LEU A 71 -5.87 15.82 15.98
N GLN A 72 -6.73 14.98 16.57
CA GLN A 72 -6.31 14.03 17.59
C GLN A 72 -5.38 12.96 16.98
N ILE A 73 -5.74 12.41 15.81
CA ILE A 73 -4.90 11.43 15.08
C ILE A 73 -3.52 12.03 14.80
N ILE A 74 -3.44 13.27 14.29
CA ILE A 74 -2.17 13.93 14.00
C ILE A 74 -1.31 14.06 15.27
N LYS A 75 -1.90 14.44 16.38
CA LYS A 75 -1.18 14.63 17.66
C LYS A 75 -0.72 13.30 18.25
N GLU A 76 -1.57 12.29 18.24
CA GLU A 76 -1.33 10.99 18.85
C GLU A 76 -0.23 10.22 18.11
N TYR A 77 -0.25 10.24 16.77
CA TYR A 77 0.64 9.44 15.94
C TYR A 77 1.80 10.22 15.30
N LYS A 78 2.14 11.39 15.84
CA LYS A 78 3.19 12.27 15.28
C LYS A 78 4.56 11.60 15.13
N PHE A 79 4.93 10.76 16.09
CA PHE A 79 6.24 10.10 16.06
C PHE A 79 6.28 8.98 14.98
N PHE A 80 5.17 8.30 14.74
CA PHE A 80 5.04 7.37 13.62
C PHE A 80 5.24 8.11 12.29
N VAL A 81 4.57 9.25 12.13
CA VAL A 81 4.67 10.07 10.91
C VAL A 81 6.07 10.63 10.70
N ILE A 82 6.72 11.13 11.73
CA ILE A 82 8.11 11.60 11.63
C ILE A 82 9.03 10.46 11.18
N SER A 83 8.88 9.29 11.78
CA SER A 83 9.67 8.12 11.46
C SER A 83 9.41 7.64 10.03
N ILE A 84 8.14 7.45 9.64
CA ILE A 84 7.80 6.97 8.30
C ILE A 84 8.28 7.94 7.21
N ILE A 85 8.14 9.24 7.39
CA ILE A 85 8.62 10.26 6.44
C ILE A 85 10.14 10.18 6.28
N GLY A 86 10.88 10.14 7.39
CA GLY A 86 12.35 10.09 7.35
C GLY A 86 12.87 8.86 6.61
N PHE A 87 12.34 7.69 6.93
CA PHE A 87 12.76 6.44 6.29
C PHE A 87 12.27 6.30 4.85
N LEU A 88 11.09 6.85 4.51
CA LEU A 88 10.60 6.90 3.13
C LEU A 88 11.44 7.82 2.24
N LEU A 89 11.86 8.97 2.75
CA LEU A 89 12.78 9.84 2.01
C LEU A 89 14.03 9.04 1.60
N ILE A 90 14.62 8.31 2.53
CA ILE A 90 15.81 7.51 2.24
C ILE A 90 15.49 6.40 1.23
N SER A 91 14.50 5.55 1.53
CA SER A 91 14.23 4.34 0.75
C SER A 91 13.69 4.63 -0.66
N SER A 92 12.91 5.70 -0.85
CA SER A 92 12.36 6.05 -2.17
C SER A 92 13.42 6.52 -3.16
N PHE A 93 14.49 7.19 -2.70
CA PHE A 93 15.62 7.55 -3.55
C PHE A 93 16.43 6.33 -4.01
N PHE A 94 16.35 5.22 -3.31
CA PHE A 94 17.04 3.99 -3.68
C PHE A 94 16.18 3.07 -4.56
N ALA A 95 14.88 3.29 -4.69
CA ALA A 95 13.96 2.41 -5.43
C ALA A 95 14.42 2.14 -6.88
N ALA A 96 14.84 3.17 -7.62
CA ALA A 96 15.35 3.02 -8.98
C ALA A 96 16.71 2.30 -9.06
N LYS A 97 17.55 2.41 -8.01
CA LYS A 97 18.91 1.83 -7.98
C LYS A 97 18.93 0.35 -7.60
N ILE A 98 17.90 -0.11 -6.91
CA ILE A 98 17.82 -1.48 -6.40
C ILE A 98 17.56 -2.49 -7.54
N GLY A 99 16.91 -2.06 -8.61
CA GLY A 99 16.57 -2.92 -9.75
C GLY A 99 15.30 -3.76 -9.54
N ASN A 100 14.71 -4.15 -10.67
CA ASN A 100 13.41 -4.82 -10.68
C ASN A 100 13.41 -6.17 -9.94
N GLN A 101 14.48 -6.93 -10.05
CA GLN A 101 14.59 -8.26 -9.42
C GLN A 101 14.51 -8.15 -7.89
N LEU A 102 15.27 -7.22 -7.29
CA LEU A 102 15.29 -7.06 -5.83
C LEU A 102 13.97 -6.46 -5.32
N VAL A 103 13.37 -5.52 -6.06
CA VAL A 103 12.02 -5.01 -5.75
C VAL A 103 11.01 -6.16 -5.77
N SER A 104 11.04 -7.05 -6.79
CA SER A 104 10.20 -8.24 -6.86
C SER A 104 10.41 -9.19 -5.69
N ALA A 105 11.66 -9.46 -5.33
CA ALA A 105 12.01 -10.37 -4.23
C ALA A 105 11.49 -9.84 -2.90
N ILE A 106 11.75 -8.56 -2.59
CA ILE A 106 11.29 -7.93 -1.35
C ILE A 106 9.76 -7.87 -1.33
N PHE A 107 9.12 -7.46 -2.43
CA PHE A 107 7.67 -7.40 -2.53
C PHE A 107 7.04 -8.77 -2.30
N GLY A 108 7.47 -9.79 -3.05
CA GLY A 108 6.95 -11.15 -2.94
C GLY A 108 7.15 -11.73 -1.53
N SER A 109 8.33 -11.57 -0.94
CA SER A 109 8.63 -12.04 0.42
C SER A 109 7.75 -11.36 1.47
N MET A 110 7.53 -10.05 1.37
CA MET A 110 6.68 -9.32 2.31
C MET A 110 5.20 -9.68 2.15
N VAL A 111 4.71 -9.87 0.92
CA VAL A 111 3.34 -10.35 0.68
C VAL A 111 3.17 -11.77 1.22
N LEU A 112 4.15 -12.66 1.05
CA LEU A 112 4.11 -14.00 1.61
C LEU A 112 4.09 -13.97 3.14
N LEU A 113 4.91 -13.13 3.77
CA LEU A 113 4.90 -12.93 5.21
C LEU A 113 3.52 -12.41 5.69
N PHE A 114 2.92 -11.48 4.96
CA PHE A 114 1.56 -11.01 5.23
C PHE A 114 0.53 -12.16 5.15
N VAL A 115 0.61 -13.02 4.15
CA VAL A 115 -0.28 -14.17 4.00
C VAL A 115 -0.10 -15.15 5.16
N ILE A 116 1.14 -15.50 5.51
CA ILE A 116 1.45 -16.43 6.61
C ILE A 116 0.91 -15.88 7.94
N THR A 117 1.21 -14.64 8.27
CA THR A 117 0.77 -14.01 9.53
C THR A 117 -0.75 -13.95 9.65
N ASN A 118 -1.45 -13.68 8.55
CA ASN A 118 -2.92 -13.64 8.55
C ASN A 118 -3.58 -15.01 8.50
N SER A 119 -2.94 -16.02 7.89
CA SER A 119 -3.43 -17.41 7.87
C SER A 119 -3.30 -18.08 9.23
N LEU A 120 -2.19 -17.84 9.93
CA LEU A 120 -1.95 -18.39 11.25
C LEU A 120 -2.76 -17.69 12.37
N SER A 121 -3.52 -16.65 12.02
CA SER A 121 -4.31 -15.85 12.98
C SER A 121 -3.48 -15.45 14.21
N ILE A 122 -2.23 -15.04 13.99
CA ILE A 122 -1.31 -14.65 15.06
C ILE A 122 -1.95 -13.54 15.86
N LYS A 123 -2.20 -13.79 17.12
CA LYS A 123 -2.67 -12.77 18.06
C LYS A 123 -1.45 -11.99 18.56
N PHE A 124 -1.42 -10.71 18.23
CA PHE A 124 -0.42 -9.83 18.81
C PHE A 124 -0.89 -9.46 20.22
N GLU A 125 -0.17 -9.94 21.24
CA GLU A 125 -0.43 -9.54 22.62
C GLU A 125 -0.11 -8.05 22.80
N LYS A 126 -0.84 -7.41 23.73
CA LYS A 126 -0.55 -6.01 24.11
C LYS A 126 0.86 -5.94 24.70
N ILE A 127 1.79 -5.45 23.92
CA ILE A 127 3.17 -5.29 24.36
C ILE A 127 3.23 -4.08 25.28
N LYS A 128 3.66 -4.27 26.53
CA LYS A 128 3.90 -3.19 27.49
C LYS A 128 5.21 -2.45 27.16
N VAL A 129 5.28 -1.84 25.99
CA VAL A 129 6.41 -1.02 25.56
C VAL A 129 5.94 0.42 25.38
N ASN A 130 6.86 1.36 25.60
CA ASN A 130 6.59 2.77 25.40
C ASN A 130 6.07 3.00 23.96
N ASP A 131 4.89 3.60 23.84
CA ASP A 131 4.22 3.81 22.56
C ASP A 131 5.07 4.63 21.57
N VAL A 132 5.84 5.61 22.05
CA VAL A 132 6.74 6.41 21.21
C VAL A 132 7.80 5.51 20.54
N LYS A 133 8.37 4.55 21.28
CA LYS A 133 9.33 3.59 20.70
C LYS A 133 8.67 2.71 19.64
N LEU A 134 7.44 2.21 19.90
CA LEU A 134 6.68 1.45 18.92
C LEU A 134 6.39 2.26 17.66
N GLN A 135 5.98 3.52 17.81
CA GLN A 135 5.75 4.41 16.68
C GLN A 135 7.01 4.59 15.82
N PHE A 136 8.18 4.80 16.44
CA PHE A 136 9.43 4.93 15.69
C PHE A 136 9.83 3.64 14.98
N VAL A 137 9.72 2.49 15.63
CA VAL A 137 10.09 1.18 15.04
C VAL A 137 9.18 0.85 13.87
N PHE A 138 7.86 0.86 14.08
CA PHE A 138 6.91 0.48 13.02
C PHE A 138 6.78 1.53 11.93
N GLY A 139 6.93 2.82 12.26
CA GLY A 139 7.03 3.88 11.27
C GLY A 139 8.27 3.73 10.39
N GLY A 140 9.42 3.44 11.01
CA GLY A 140 10.67 3.19 10.30
C GLY A 140 10.60 1.96 9.39
N LEU A 141 10.09 0.83 9.89
CA LEU A 141 9.88 -0.39 9.09
C LEU A 141 8.92 -0.13 7.92
N SER A 142 7.80 0.57 8.17
CA SER A 142 6.87 0.96 7.11
C SER A 142 7.55 1.83 6.06
N GLY A 143 8.39 2.78 6.49
CA GLY A 143 9.11 3.68 5.61
C GLY A 143 10.16 2.97 4.76
N LEU A 144 10.99 2.12 5.37
CA LEU A 144 12.03 1.37 4.65
C LEU A 144 11.45 0.47 3.57
N ILE A 145 10.45 -0.32 3.92
CA ILE A 145 9.82 -1.27 2.99
C ILE A 145 8.96 -0.52 1.96
N GLY A 146 8.21 0.47 2.43
CA GLY A 146 7.21 1.18 1.63
C GLY A 146 7.79 1.99 0.48
N GLY A 147 8.93 2.62 0.65
CA GLY A 147 9.58 3.41 -0.40
C GLY A 147 10.15 2.57 -1.54
N ILE A 148 10.50 1.31 -1.27
CA ILE A 148 11.03 0.37 -2.26
C ILE A 148 9.92 -0.44 -2.93
N THR A 149 8.84 -0.74 -2.22
CA THR A 149 7.85 -1.74 -2.66
C THR A 149 6.41 -1.26 -2.69
N SER A 150 6.12 -0.05 -2.21
CA SER A 150 4.76 0.40 -1.89
C SER A 150 4.00 -0.49 -0.87
N LEU A 151 4.70 -1.37 -0.13
CA LEU A 151 4.13 -2.27 0.88
C LEU A 151 4.19 -1.65 2.28
N TRP A 152 3.24 -0.81 2.59
CA TRP A 152 3.14 -0.13 3.90
C TRP A 152 2.27 -0.90 4.89
N ALA A 153 1.37 -1.72 4.33
CA ALA A 153 0.24 -2.27 5.07
C ALA A 153 0.66 -3.18 6.24
N LEU A 154 1.71 -3.99 6.08
CA LEU A 154 2.07 -4.99 7.08
C LEU A 154 2.54 -4.36 8.40
N PRO A 155 3.58 -3.48 8.44
CA PRO A 155 3.99 -2.90 9.72
C PRO A 155 2.94 -1.98 10.33
N ILE A 156 2.18 -1.23 9.51
CA ILE A 156 1.05 -0.40 9.97
C ILE A 156 -0.01 -1.27 10.65
N THR A 157 -0.38 -2.39 10.03
CA THR A 157 -1.40 -3.30 10.55
C THR A 157 -0.97 -3.91 11.88
N ILE A 158 0.29 -4.39 11.97
CA ILE A 158 0.83 -4.96 13.20
C ILE A 158 0.82 -3.92 14.33
N TYR A 159 1.29 -2.70 14.07
CA TYR A 159 1.29 -1.64 15.06
C TYR A 159 -0.12 -1.32 15.56
N LEU A 160 -1.09 -1.14 14.67
CA LEU A 160 -2.47 -0.82 15.05
C LEU A 160 -3.17 -1.99 15.76
N PHE A 161 -2.80 -3.24 15.48
CA PHE A 161 -3.28 -4.41 16.22
C PHE A 161 -2.70 -4.48 17.63
N ILE A 162 -1.42 -4.17 17.81
CA ILE A 162 -0.80 -4.06 19.14
C ILE A 162 -1.51 -2.97 19.98
N LYS A 163 -1.92 -1.87 19.31
CA LYS A 163 -2.68 -0.79 19.95
C LYS A 163 -4.15 -1.13 20.22
N ASP A 164 -4.65 -2.24 19.68
CA ASP A 164 -6.04 -2.70 19.85
C ASP A 164 -7.07 -1.62 19.48
N VAL A 165 -6.83 -0.93 18.35
CA VAL A 165 -7.70 0.16 17.91
C VAL A 165 -9.00 -0.39 17.31
N SER A 166 -10.09 0.40 17.39
CA SER A 166 -11.35 0.04 16.73
C SER A 166 -11.21 -0.05 15.21
N PRO A 167 -12.03 -0.85 14.51
CA PRO A 167 -11.96 -0.98 13.05
C PRO A 167 -12.08 0.35 12.31
N LYS A 168 -12.90 1.27 12.79
CA LYS A 168 -13.03 2.61 12.21
C LYS A 168 -11.74 3.42 12.41
N HIS A 169 -11.20 3.43 13.63
CA HIS A 169 -9.95 4.14 13.94
C HIS A 169 -8.76 3.57 13.15
N PHE A 170 -8.72 2.24 12.94
CA PHE A 170 -7.75 1.59 12.06
C PHE A 170 -7.77 2.15 10.64
N VAL A 171 -8.96 2.31 10.06
CA VAL A 171 -9.13 2.88 8.71
C VAL A 171 -8.65 4.33 8.69
N ASP A 172 -9.07 5.16 9.66
CA ASP A 172 -8.74 6.57 9.72
C ASP A 172 -7.22 6.80 9.87
N VAL A 173 -6.58 6.07 10.78
CA VAL A 173 -5.13 6.19 11.07
C VAL A 173 -4.28 5.63 9.94
N SER A 174 -4.65 4.49 9.36
CA SER A 174 -3.90 3.92 8.23
C SER A 174 -3.94 4.84 7.00
N GLY A 175 -5.09 5.47 6.73
CA GLY A 175 -5.20 6.49 5.69
C GLY A 175 -4.27 7.68 5.92
N PHE A 176 -4.17 8.14 7.17
CA PHE A 176 -3.27 9.22 7.57
C PHE A 176 -1.80 8.86 7.37
N PHE A 177 -1.37 7.69 7.84
CA PHE A 177 0.02 7.24 7.71
C PHE A 177 0.47 7.16 6.25
N ILE A 178 -0.35 6.55 5.39
CA ILE A 178 -0.03 6.40 3.98
C ILE A 178 -0.05 7.77 3.28
N LEU A 179 -1.03 8.64 3.58
CA LEU A 179 -1.09 9.98 3.02
C LEU A 179 0.17 10.79 3.34
N MET A 180 0.59 10.80 4.61
CA MET A 180 1.79 11.54 5.03
C MET A 180 3.06 10.99 4.37
N GLY A 181 3.11 9.70 4.13
CA GLY A 181 4.22 9.07 3.42
C GLY A 181 4.23 9.29 1.91
N CYS A 182 3.10 9.64 1.29
CA CYS A 182 3.07 9.89 -0.16
C CYS A 182 3.96 11.07 -0.57
N PHE A 183 4.08 12.10 0.27
CA PHE A 183 4.91 13.28 -0.04
C PHE A 183 6.40 12.94 -0.20
N PRO A 184 7.09 12.30 0.76
CA PRO A 184 8.48 11.90 0.58
C PRO A 184 8.69 10.90 -0.57
N VAL A 185 7.73 9.98 -0.80
CA VAL A 185 7.80 9.06 -1.94
C VAL A 185 7.68 9.80 -3.27
N PHE A 186 6.82 10.81 -3.35
CA PHE A 186 6.71 11.65 -4.54
C PHE A 186 8.05 12.32 -4.85
N LEU A 187 8.71 12.92 -3.84
CA LEU A 187 10.02 13.55 -4.04
C LEU A 187 11.07 12.53 -4.51
N GLY A 188 11.14 11.35 -3.88
CA GLY A 188 12.10 10.32 -4.25
C GLY A 188 11.85 9.78 -5.66
N TYR A 189 10.64 9.42 -6.00
CA TYR A 189 10.30 8.83 -7.30
C TYR A 189 10.40 9.83 -8.45
N TYR A 190 10.04 11.10 -8.22
CA TYR A 190 10.19 12.14 -9.22
C TYR A 190 11.66 12.46 -9.49
N SER A 191 12.49 12.52 -8.43
CA SER A 191 13.93 12.81 -8.55
C SER A 191 14.75 11.67 -9.16
N THR A 192 14.19 10.46 -9.22
CA THR A 192 14.88 9.26 -9.73
C THR A 192 14.23 8.68 -10.98
N ASP A 193 13.35 9.45 -11.65
CA ASP A 193 12.62 9.09 -12.86
C ASP A 193 11.74 7.81 -12.72
N VAL A 194 11.47 7.36 -11.49
CA VAL A 194 10.48 6.30 -11.20
C VAL A 194 9.07 6.80 -11.51
N LEU A 195 8.81 8.09 -11.29
CA LEU A 195 7.57 8.77 -11.65
C LEU A 195 7.82 9.73 -12.82
N SER A 196 7.33 9.40 -14.00
CA SER A 196 7.37 10.28 -15.18
C SER A 196 6.10 11.11 -15.33
N ASN A 197 6.19 12.20 -16.12
CA ASN A 197 5.03 13.05 -16.42
C ASN A 197 3.90 12.28 -17.15
N GLU A 198 4.23 11.27 -17.94
CA GLU A 198 3.22 10.43 -18.59
C GLU A 198 2.48 9.56 -17.58
N MET A 199 3.19 8.98 -16.61
CA MET A 199 2.59 8.18 -15.55
C MET A 199 1.60 8.98 -14.70
N PHE A 200 1.79 10.30 -14.61
CA PHE A 200 0.87 11.16 -13.88
C PHE A 200 -0.55 11.14 -14.47
N LYS A 201 -0.67 11.18 -15.82
CA LYS A 201 -1.97 11.09 -16.51
C LYS A 201 -2.69 9.78 -16.22
N TYR A 202 -1.99 8.66 -16.35
CA TYR A 202 -2.54 7.34 -16.05
C TYR A 202 -2.85 7.18 -14.55
N GLY A 203 -2.02 7.77 -13.70
CA GLY A 203 -2.25 7.82 -12.26
C GLY A 203 -3.55 8.54 -11.87
N LEU A 204 -3.88 9.66 -12.52
CA LEU A 204 -5.14 10.38 -12.30
C LEU A 204 -6.36 9.52 -12.71
N MET A 205 -6.26 8.81 -13.83
CA MET A 205 -7.29 7.86 -14.24
C MET A 205 -7.46 6.73 -13.21
N GLY A 206 -6.35 6.11 -12.80
CA GLY A 206 -6.36 5.11 -11.74
C GLY A 206 -6.97 5.64 -10.43
N ALA A 207 -6.69 6.90 -10.08
CA ALA A 207 -7.28 7.54 -8.91
C ALA A 207 -8.80 7.64 -9.00
N LEU A 208 -9.35 8.06 -10.15
CA LEU A 208 -10.79 8.12 -10.38
C LEU A 208 -11.44 6.75 -10.15
N PHE A 209 -10.93 5.70 -10.81
CA PHE A 209 -11.45 4.35 -10.68
C PHE A 209 -11.25 3.78 -9.27
N SER A 210 -10.16 4.16 -8.59
CA SER A 210 -9.93 3.77 -7.20
C SER A 210 -10.98 4.36 -6.25
N LEU A 211 -11.40 5.60 -6.45
CA LEU A 211 -12.45 6.23 -5.63
C LEU A 211 -13.82 5.59 -5.89
N ILE A 212 -14.15 5.28 -7.14
CA ILE A 212 -15.39 4.57 -7.49
C ILE A 212 -15.39 3.19 -6.84
N GLY A 213 -14.31 2.43 -7.00
CA GLY A 213 -14.16 1.12 -6.36
C GLY A 213 -14.21 1.20 -4.83
N PHE A 214 -13.56 2.19 -4.23
CA PHE A 214 -13.56 2.43 -2.78
C PHE A 214 -14.99 2.66 -2.26
N TYR A 215 -15.76 3.52 -2.93
CA TYR A 215 -17.15 3.78 -2.57
C TYR A 215 -18.02 2.52 -2.64
N ILE A 216 -17.88 1.72 -3.70
CA ILE A 216 -18.58 0.44 -3.85
C ILE A 216 -18.14 -0.53 -2.73
N GLY A 217 -16.84 -0.65 -2.49
CA GLY A 217 -16.29 -1.51 -1.44
C GLY A 217 -16.81 -1.15 -0.04
N GLU A 218 -16.91 0.14 0.28
CA GLU A 218 -17.52 0.60 1.54
C GLU A 218 -18.99 0.16 1.68
N LYS A 219 -19.78 0.30 0.62
CA LYS A 219 -21.20 -0.08 0.64
C LYS A 219 -21.42 -1.57 0.87
N ILE A 220 -20.60 -2.41 0.24
CA ILE A 220 -20.75 -3.87 0.34
C ILE A 220 -20.04 -4.48 1.57
N ARG A 221 -19.22 -3.69 2.28
CA ARG A 221 -18.47 -4.13 3.48
C ARG A 221 -19.35 -4.83 4.51
N GLY A 222 -20.58 -4.34 4.74
CA GLY A 222 -21.52 -4.89 5.72
C GLY A 222 -22.17 -6.22 5.32
N GLY A 223 -22.25 -6.51 4.01
CA GLY A 223 -22.94 -7.69 3.47
C GLY A 223 -22.03 -8.86 3.12
N ILE A 224 -20.71 -8.66 3.11
CA ILE A 224 -19.75 -9.71 2.73
C ILE A 224 -19.47 -10.62 3.93
N LYS A 225 -19.48 -11.94 3.68
CA LYS A 225 -18.96 -12.92 4.63
C LYS A 225 -17.44 -12.72 4.78
N LYS A 226 -17.03 -12.10 5.88
CA LYS A 226 -15.65 -11.66 6.14
C LYS A 226 -14.63 -12.80 5.96
N ASP A 227 -14.96 -14.01 6.41
CA ASP A 227 -14.05 -15.17 6.32
C ASP A 227 -13.82 -15.63 4.89
N LEU A 228 -14.89 -15.67 4.06
CA LEU A 228 -14.77 -16.02 2.65
C LEU A 228 -13.94 -14.97 1.90
N PHE A 229 -14.22 -13.69 2.12
CA PHE A 229 -13.47 -12.60 1.50
C PHE A 229 -11.98 -12.63 1.90
N LYS A 230 -11.69 -12.80 3.20
CA LYS A 230 -10.32 -12.95 3.71
C LYS A 230 -9.62 -14.13 3.04
N LYS A 231 -10.27 -15.28 2.94
CA LYS A 231 -9.71 -16.48 2.30
C LYS A 231 -9.36 -16.25 0.83
N LEU A 232 -10.28 -15.67 0.06
CA LEU A 232 -10.05 -15.34 -1.36
C LEU A 232 -8.90 -14.35 -1.54
N LEU A 233 -8.84 -13.33 -0.69
CA LEU A 233 -7.76 -12.33 -0.70
C LEU A 233 -6.39 -12.97 -0.40
N LEU A 234 -6.32 -13.85 0.60
CA LEU A 234 -5.09 -14.54 0.94
C LEU A 234 -4.63 -15.48 -0.19
N ILE A 235 -5.56 -16.19 -0.85
CA ILE A 235 -5.25 -17.03 -2.02
C ILE A 235 -4.67 -16.15 -3.15
N PHE A 236 -5.31 -15.03 -3.45
CA PHE A 236 -4.85 -14.08 -4.47
C PHE A 236 -3.43 -13.56 -4.16
N PHE A 237 -3.20 -13.12 -2.92
CA PHE A 237 -1.87 -12.64 -2.52
C PHE A 237 -0.82 -13.75 -2.48
N THR A 238 -1.19 -14.99 -2.14
CA THR A 238 -0.27 -16.13 -2.20
C THR A 238 0.21 -16.37 -3.63
N PHE A 239 -0.71 -16.37 -4.60
CA PHE A 239 -0.36 -16.54 -6.00
C PHE A 239 0.58 -15.45 -6.50
N ILE A 240 0.32 -14.19 -6.12
CA ILE A 240 1.17 -13.05 -6.47
C ILE A 240 2.54 -13.14 -5.82
N ALA A 241 2.59 -13.48 -4.53
CA ALA A 241 3.86 -13.62 -3.82
C ALA A 241 4.76 -14.65 -4.50
N ILE A 242 4.21 -15.81 -4.84
CA ILE A 242 4.93 -16.88 -5.55
C ILE A 242 5.42 -16.38 -6.91
N LYS A 243 4.55 -15.73 -7.71
CA LYS A 243 4.93 -15.15 -9.00
C LYS A 243 6.06 -14.14 -8.87
N MET A 244 5.96 -13.20 -7.92
CA MET A 244 6.97 -12.15 -7.75
C MET A 244 8.31 -12.70 -7.29
N ILE A 245 8.31 -13.71 -6.42
CA ILE A 245 9.53 -14.42 -6.01
C ILE A 245 10.11 -15.18 -7.21
N PHE A 246 9.29 -15.88 -7.97
CA PHE A 246 9.74 -16.58 -9.17
C PHE A 246 10.38 -15.62 -10.18
N ASP A 247 9.71 -14.51 -10.50
CA ASP A 247 10.23 -13.50 -11.43
C ASP A 247 11.57 -12.87 -10.93
N ALA A 248 11.77 -12.78 -9.62
CA ALA A 248 13.00 -12.25 -9.05
C ALA A 248 14.23 -13.16 -9.25
N PHE A 249 14.03 -14.47 -9.31
CA PHE A 249 15.13 -15.44 -9.39
C PHE A 249 15.32 -16.06 -10.79
N PHE A 250 14.30 -16.01 -11.66
CA PHE A 250 14.30 -16.71 -12.94
C PHE A 250 14.09 -15.81 -14.17
N LYS A 251 13.90 -14.53 -13.97
CA LYS A 251 13.87 -13.49 -15.02
C LYS A 251 14.91 -12.41 -14.77
#